data_ed8a15024f41c26c397745ba3eaf5bba
#
_entry.id   ed8a15024f41c26c397745ba3eaf5bba
#
_cell.length_a   1.000
_cell.length_b   1.000
_cell.length_c   1.000
_cell.angle_alpha   90.00
_cell.angle_beta   90.00
_cell.angle_gamma   90.00
#
_symmetry.space_group_name_H-M   'P 1'
#
loop_
_entity.id
_entity.type
_entity.pdbx_description
1 polymer ?
#
loop_
_entity_poly.entity_id
_entity_poly.type
_entity_poly.pdbx_seq_one_letter_code
_entity_poly.pdbx_strand_id
1 'polypeptide(L)'
;MAETLISPGVLARENDSSFVSRRPVTVGAAIIGPTVKGPVEIPTVVTTYSEYVNKFGTTLKSGSSTNLKTYSYFTSIAAYNYFLNGGTSLLVARVVSGSFTPATSSAINNNVAATTGTAATAPWTFTAGYTGSYQGMALTIGNNTWYFSGYPGNFTTYYNNGLDYCYFNTSSGATWVDSLVIAINNWSELAQYVTASSINPDELTLAGYPGDTSIEGASIYLTNYVGQQLDGSNFAVSLTGATPNVPSEAFILETFSEGEIMNNTGAETTNNVLVSGSADNVRWQILNANTSSGIFDLLIRRGDDNILQPIVLETWTNLSLDPNSSNYISRVLGDMVEAYDPANNQVTFTGTFPNRSNYVRVKQINYTTPNYLNSNGTISNANYTDYIPVNASGTFGAALGTVAGGANFYNAINSSNTQGVQGSDYNNMINLLANQDDYKFNMLLTPGLYDGDYTQQVSSIINNTQDRGDNIYVL
;
A
#
# COMPACT_ATOMS: atom_id res chain seq x y z
N MET A 1 -1.33 26.19 31.11
CA MET A 1 -2.65 26.42 31.70
C MET A 1 -3.67 26.20 30.61
N ALA A 2 -4.60 25.30 30.79
CA ALA A 2 -5.67 25.08 29.82
C ALA A 2 -6.71 26.20 29.99
N GLU A 3 -6.91 27.02 28.98
CA GLU A 3 -8.01 27.97 28.92
C GLU A 3 -9.32 27.23 28.72
N THR A 4 -10.22 27.37 29.67
CA THR A 4 -11.61 26.90 29.56
C THR A 4 -12.41 27.95 28.77
N LEU A 5 -12.80 27.63 27.54
CA LEU A 5 -13.72 28.44 26.74
C LEU A 5 -15.13 28.40 27.37
N ILE A 6 -15.61 29.54 27.86
CA ILE A 6 -16.90 29.69 28.55
C ILE A 6 -18.03 30.16 27.58
N SER A 7 -17.73 30.42 26.32
CA SER A 7 -18.71 30.93 25.33
C SER A 7 -18.44 30.33 23.93
N PRO A 8 -19.47 30.12 23.09
CA PRO A 8 -19.24 29.67 21.72
C PRO A 8 -18.48 30.74 20.94
N GLY A 9 -17.22 30.53 20.71
CA GLY A 9 -16.33 31.38 19.94
C GLY A 9 -15.59 30.56 18.87
N VAL A 10 -15.20 31.22 17.79
CA VAL A 10 -14.35 30.62 16.76
C VAL A 10 -12.94 30.59 17.32
N LEU A 11 -12.41 29.39 17.59
CA LEU A 11 -11.01 29.20 17.91
C LEU A 11 -10.21 29.15 16.61
N ALA A 12 -9.67 30.27 16.16
CA ALA A 12 -8.67 30.30 15.11
C ALA A 12 -7.32 29.89 15.72
N ARG A 13 -6.83 28.71 15.42
CA ARG A 13 -5.49 28.28 15.76
C ARG A 13 -4.59 28.63 14.57
N GLU A 14 -3.84 29.69 14.70
CA GLU A 14 -2.82 30.03 13.73
C GLU A 14 -1.68 29.02 13.89
N ASN A 15 -1.45 28.21 12.86
CA ASN A 15 -0.29 27.34 12.79
C ASN A 15 0.76 28.08 11.97
N ASP A 16 1.58 28.84 12.66
CA ASP A 16 2.67 29.58 12.03
C ASP A 16 3.75 28.58 11.59
N SER A 17 3.72 28.19 10.32
CA SER A 17 4.73 27.34 9.69
C SER A 17 5.98 28.13 9.26
N SER A 18 6.01 29.44 9.47
CA SER A 18 7.12 30.31 9.05
C SER A 18 8.38 30.17 9.93
N PHE A 19 8.30 29.45 11.05
CA PHE A 19 9.41 29.23 11.97
C PHE A 19 10.19 27.92 11.80
N VAL A 20 10.04 27.21 10.69
CA VAL A 20 11.04 26.19 10.35
C VAL A 20 12.23 26.89 9.67
N SER A 21 12.91 27.74 10.44
CA SER A 21 14.22 28.24 10.09
C SER A 21 15.15 27.03 10.07
N ARG A 22 15.48 26.55 8.88
CA ARG A 22 16.55 25.56 8.74
C ARG A 22 17.83 26.16 9.29
N ARG A 23 18.48 25.39 10.14
CA ARG A 23 19.87 25.68 10.41
C ARG A 23 20.64 25.48 9.10
N PRO A 24 21.53 26.39 8.71
CA PRO A 24 22.37 26.20 7.54
C PRO A 24 23.03 24.83 7.57
N VAL A 25 22.96 24.11 6.46
CA VAL A 25 23.66 22.82 6.33
C VAL A 25 25.15 23.13 6.26
N THR A 26 25.91 22.61 7.21
CA THR A 26 27.38 22.77 7.22
C THR A 26 28.03 21.39 7.08
N VAL A 27 28.79 21.20 6.00
CA VAL A 27 29.43 19.93 5.64
C VAL A 27 30.86 20.16 5.12
N GLY A 28 31.65 19.09 5.05
CA GLY A 28 33.02 19.18 4.52
C GLY A 28 33.03 19.32 2.99
N ALA A 29 32.17 18.61 2.28
CA ALA A 29 32.08 18.67 0.84
C ALA A 29 30.64 18.57 0.35
N ALA A 30 30.37 19.07 -0.86
CA ALA A 30 29.15 18.85 -1.61
C ALA A 30 29.47 18.14 -2.94
N ILE A 31 28.60 17.26 -3.37
CA ILE A 31 28.71 16.53 -4.61
C ILE A 31 27.39 16.60 -5.37
N ILE A 32 27.44 17.00 -6.64
CA ILE A 32 26.30 17.02 -7.55
C ILE A 32 26.52 15.96 -8.61
N GLY A 33 25.58 15.03 -8.78
CA GLY A 33 25.70 14.03 -9.84
C GLY A 33 24.63 12.96 -9.78
N PRO A 34 24.57 12.10 -10.81
CA PRO A 34 23.61 11.00 -10.84
C PRO A 34 23.99 9.90 -9.84
N THR A 35 22.97 9.24 -9.29
CA THR A 35 23.09 8.12 -8.37
C THR A 35 22.08 7.05 -8.70
N VAL A 36 22.27 5.83 -8.15
CA VAL A 36 21.40 4.68 -8.43
C VAL A 36 19.99 4.90 -7.93
N LYS A 37 19.85 5.44 -6.73
CA LYS A 37 18.59 5.74 -6.03
C LYS A 37 18.76 7.01 -5.19
N GLY A 38 17.76 7.38 -4.43
CA GLY A 38 17.76 8.53 -3.52
C GLY A 38 16.75 9.60 -3.93
N PRO A 39 16.57 10.63 -3.09
CA PRO A 39 15.72 11.76 -3.43
C PRO A 39 16.31 12.58 -4.56
N VAL A 40 15.46 13.03 -5.47
CA VAL A 40 15.87 13.82 -6.65
C VAL A 40 15.81 15.31 -6.31
N GLU A 41 16.89 16.02 -6.64
CA GLU A 41 17.01 17.49 -6.43
C GLU A 41 16.82 17.93 -4.95
N ILE A 42 17.02 17.01 -4.01
CA ILE A 42 16.98 17.29 -2.57
C ILE A 42 18.38 17.07 -2.00
N PRO A 43 19.13 18.14 -1.67
CA PRO A 43 20.45 18.00 -1.07
C PRO A 43 20.38 17.26 0.28
N THR A 44 21.00 16.11 0.35
CA THR A 44 20.92 15.20 1.49
C THR A 44 22.29 15.00 2.12
N VAL A 45 22.40 15.23 3.42
CA VAL A 45 23.65 15.00 4.15
C VAL A 45 23.80 13.52 4.49
N VAL A 46 25.02 13.02 4.27
CA VAL A 46 25.46 11.70 4.72
C VAL A 46 26.77 11.84 5.50
N THR A 47 26.92 11.07 6.56
CA THR A 47 28.04 11.16 7.50
C THR A 47 29.00 9.98 7.40
N THR A 48 28.59 8.93 6.71
CA THR A 48 29.42 7.74 6.47
C THR A 48 29.16 7.20 5.07
N TYR A 49 30.13 6.41 4.56
CA TYR A 49 29.92 5.73 3.28
C TYR A 49 28.79 4.69 3.33
N SER A 50 28.59 4.03 4.45
CA SER A 50 27.44 3.11 4.63
C SER A 50 26.10 3.84 4.52
N GLU A 51 26.00 5.05 5.08
CA GLU A 51 24.80 5.87 4.95
C GLU A 51 24.59 6.31 3.48
N TYR A 52 25.67 6.68 2.79
CA TYR A 52 25.63 6.97 1.35
C TYR A 52 25.07 5.76 0.56
N VAL A 53 25.60 4.57 0.80
CA VAL A 53 25.16 3.34 0.15
C VAL A 53 23.68 3.08 0.38
N ASN A 54 23.22 3.25 1.61
CA ASN A 54 21.82 3.02 1.98
C ASN A 54 20.87 4.00 1.28
N LYS A 55 21.25 5.28 1.18
CA LYS A 55 20.42 6.33 0.58
C LYS A 55 20.53 6.42 -0.93
N PHE A 56 21.73 6.28 -1.50
CA PHE A 56 22.01 6.56 -2.92
C PHE A 56 22.40 5.33 -3.75
N GLY A 57 22.67 4.19 -3.10
CA GLY A 57 23.17 2.99 -3.76
C GLY A 57 24.64 3.14 -4.21
N THR A 58 25.18 2.06 -4.76
CA THR A 58 26.59 2.06 -5.24
C THR A 58 26.71 1.70 -6.71
N THR A 59 26.00 0.67 -7.11
CA THR A 59 26.15 0.05 -8.43
C THR A 59 24.80 -0.21 -9.08
N LEU A 60 24.76 0.03 -10.37
CA LEU A 60 23.64 -0.33 -11.23
C LEU A 60 23.99 -1.60 -12.00
N LYS A 61 23.10 -2.57 -12.03
CA LYS A 61 23.19 -3.73 -12.90
C LYS A 61 22.39 -3.49 -14.17
N SER A 62 23.02 -3.60 -15.32
CA SER A 62 22.38 -3.41 -16.63
C SER A 62 22.87 -4.46 -17.64
N GLY A 63 21.95 -4.92 -18.49
CA GLY A 63 22.20 -5.93 -19.50
C GLY A 63 21.16 -7.03 -19.51
N SER A 64 21.34 -8.04 -20.38
CA SER A 64 20.49 -9.23 -20.40
C SER A 64 20.87 -10.21 -19.29
N SER A 65 19.95 -11.11 -18.94
CA SER A 65 20.19 -12.16 -17.92
C SER A 65 21.46 -12.99 -18.16
N THR A 66 21.91 -13.09 -19.43
CA THR A 66 23.12 -13.82 -19.82
C THR A 66 24.37 -12.93 -19.89
N ASN A 67 24.22 -11.60 -19.86
CA ASN A 67 25.33 -10.65 -19.96
C ASN A 67 25.07 -9.41 -19.09
N LEU A 68 24.88 -9.64 -17.81
CA LEU A 68 24.65 -8.60 -16.82
C LEU A 68 25.97 -7.93 -16.42
N LYS A 69 26.11 -6.63 -16.66
CA LYS A 69 27.26 -5.83 -16.25
C LYS A 69 26.91 -4.94 -15.07
N THR A 70 27.90 -4.65 -14.25
CA THR A 70 27.79 -3.78 -13.09
C THR A 70 28.46 -2.44 -13.42
N TYR A 71 27.77 -1.34 -13.16
CA TYR A 71 28.22 0.01 -13.39
C TYR A 71 28.18 0.80 -12.07
N SER A 72 29.19 1.66 -11.86
CA SER A 72 29.21 2.61 -10.72
C SER A 72 29.18 4.02 -11.23
N TYR A 73 28.33 4.87 -10.68
CA TYR A 73 28.37 6.29 -10.96
C TYR A 73 29.68 6.91 -10.45
N PHE A 74 30.21 7.88 -11.14
CA PHE A 74 31.38 8.64 -10.65
C PHE A 74 31.08 9.35 -9.33
N THR A 75 29.84 9.75 -9.11
CA THR A 75 29.34 10.26 -7.83
C THR A 75 29.58 9.26 -6.68
N SER A 76 29.26 7.98 -6.89
CA SER A 76 29.49 6.92 -5.89
C SER A 76 30.97 6.64 -5.66
N ILE A 77 31.78 6.69 -6.71
CA ILE A 77 33.24 6.52 -6.61
C ILE A 77 33.88 7.69 -5.86
N ALA A 78 33.45 8.94 -6.16
CA ALA A 78 33.93 10.13 -5.47
C ALA A 78 33.52 10.15 -3.99
N ALA A 79 32.28 9.77 -3.68
CA ALA A 79 31.81 9.64 -2.29
C ALA A 79 32.61 8.57 -1.51
N TYR A 80 32.89 7.42 -2.12
CA TYR A 80 33.75 6.38 -1.53
C TYR A 80 35.13 6.93 -1.18
N ASN A 81 35.80 7.57 -2.16
CA ASN A 81 37.11 8.13 -1.95
C ASN A 81 37.14 9.25 -0.91
N TYR A 82 36.09 10.09 -0.86
CA TYR A 82 35.97 11.15 0.13
C TYR A 82 35.96 10.58 1.56
N PHE A 83 35.12 9.59 1.85
CA PHE A 83 35.06 8.96 3.18
C PHE A 83 36.30 8.10 3.47
N LEU A 84 36.88 7.44 2.49
CA LEU A 84 38.11 6.64 2.63
C LEU A 84 39.30 7.53 3.06
N ASN A 85 39.32 8.79 2.60
CA ASN A 85 40.37 9.75 2.94
C ASN A 85 40.03 10.63 4.17
N GLY A 86 39.07 10.19 5.00
CA GLY A 86 38.77 10.84 6.28
C GLY A 86 37.72 11.92 6.23
N GLY A 87 36.94 12.03 5.14
CA GLY A 87 35.76 12.88 5.08
C GLY A 87 34.73 12.49 6.14
N THR A 88 34.11 13.47 6.79
CA THR A 88 33.17 13.24 7.91
C THR A 88 31.72 13.54 7.60
N SER A 89 31.47 14.40 6.58
CA SER A 89 30.12 14.77 6.15
C SER A 89 30.13 15.20 4.70
N LEU A 90 29.20 14.68 3.93
CA LEU A 90 29.06 14.92 2.50
C LEU A 90 27.62 15.31 2.18
N LEU A 91 27.42 16.43 1.49
CA LEU A 91 26.15 16.82 0.92
C LEU A 91 26.03 16.22 -0.47
N VAL A 92 25.02 15.39 -0.70
CA VAL A 92 24.77 14.75 -1.99
C VAL A 92 23.52 15.35 -2.62
N ALA A 93 23.66 15.93 -3.80
CA ALA A 93 22.57 16.44 -4.63
C ALA A 93 22.42 15.55 -5.86
N ARG A 94 21.41 14.67 -5.84
CA ARG A 94 21.12 13.77 -6.95
C ARG A 94 20.50 14.51 -8.11
N VAL A 95 21.05 14.30 -9.30
CA VAL A 95 20.48 14.77 -10.56
C VAL A 95 20.03 13.59 -11.41
N VAL A 96 18.96 13.79 -12.18
CA VAL A 96 18.35 12.79 -13.06
C VAL A 96 17.91 13.45 -14.36
N SER A 97 17.76 12.67 -15.41
CA SER A 97 17.17 13.16 -16.68
C SER A 97 15.72 12.69 -16.76
N GLY A 98 14.78 13.61 -16.92
CA GLY A 98 13.36 13.32 -16.97
C GLY A 98 12.66 13.34 -15.60
N SER A 99 11.42 12.85 -15.55
CA SER A 99 10.59 12.87 -14.34
C SER A 99 10.78 11.61 -13.52
N PHE A 100 11.05 11.79 -12.23
CA PHE A 100 11.14 10.72 -11.25
C PHE A 100 10.06 10.90 -10.19
N THR A 101 9.53 9.81 -9.68
CA THR A 101 8.57 9.80 -8.58
C THR A 101 8.92 8.73 -7.55
N PRO A 102 8.53 8.89 -6.29
CA PRO A 102 8.68 7.87 -5.27
C PRO A 102 7.75 6.67 -5.49
N ALA A 103 8.10 5.52 -4.94
CA ALA A 103 7.23 4.36 -4.90
C ALA A 103 6.25 4.45 -3.73
N THR A 104 5.04 3.93 -3.91
CA THR A 104 4.03 3.81 -2.86
C THR A 104 3.85 2.37 -2.43
N SER A 105 3.49 2.16 -1.17
CA SER A 105 3.17 0.82 -0.68
C SER A 105 2.02 0.21 -1.48
N SER A 106 2.09 -1.09 -1.75
CA SER A 106 0.90 -1.88 -2.09
C SER A 106 -0.09 -1.81 -0.94
N ALA A 107 -1.34 -2.18 -1.21
CA ALA A 107 -2.44 -2.03 -0.26
C ALA A 107 -2.11 -2.59 1.15
N ILE A 108 -1.97 -1.71 2.13
CA ILE A 108 -1.91 -2.05 3.55
C ILE A 108 -3.36 -2.10 4.03
N ASN A 109 -3.96 -3.29 3.90
CA ASN A 109 -5.38 -3.48 4.08
C ASN A 109 -5.81 -3.45 5.55
N ASN A 110 -7.06 -3.07 5.76
CA ASN A 110 -7.81 -3.23 7.01
C ASN A 110 -9.05 -4.12 6.77
N ASN A 111 -9.96 -4.24 7.75
CA ASN A 111 -11.17 -5.06 7.64
C ASN A 111 -12.38 -4.32 7.07
N VAL A 112 -12.23 -3.05 6.70
CA VAL A 112 -13.31 -2.29 6.05
C VAL A 112 -13.43 -2.74 4.60
N ALA A 113 -14.64 -3.05 4.15
CA ALA A 113 -14.88 -3.35 2.75
C ALA A 113 -14.90 -2.06 1.92
N ALA A 114 -13.91 -1.90 1.03
CA ALA A 114 -13.91 -0.81 0.04
C ALA A 114 -15.02 -1.03 -0.99
N THR A 115 -15.23 -2.29 -1.37
CA THR A 115 -16.31 -2.72 -2.25
C THR A 115 -16.92 -3.98 -1.67
N THR A 116 -18.22 -3.93 -1.36
CA THR A 116 -18.96 -5.12 -0.96
C THR A 116 -19.03 -6.08 -2.14
N GLY A 117 -18.65 -7.32 -1.92
CA GLY A 117 -18.77 -8.37 -2.92
C GLY A 117 -20.22 -8.65 -3.29
N THR A 118 -20.42 -9.38 -4.36
CA THR A 118 -21.75 -9.83 -4.77
C THR A 118 -22.15 -11.10 -4.07
N ALA A 119 -23.45 -11.29 -3.83
CA ALA A 119 -24.01 -12.54 -3.35
C ALA A 119 -24.08 -13.56 -4.48
N ALA A 120 -23.83 -14.84 -4.18
CA ALA A 120 -24.24 -15.92 -5.09
C ALA A 120 -25.75 -15.98 -5.16
N THR A 121 -26.31 -16.17 -6.35
CA THR A 121 -27.76 -16.27 -6.57
C THR A 121 -28.12 -17.50 -7.37
N ALA A 122 -29.30 -18.07 -7.11
CA ALA A 122 -29.88 -19.13 -7.89
C ALA A 122 -31.38 -18.86 -8.06
N PRO A 123 -31.81 -18.30 -9.21
CA PRO A 123 -33.22 -18.23 -9.56
C PRO A 123 -33.68 -19.63 -10.01
N TRP A 124 -34.80 -20.05 -9.49
CA TRP A 124 -35.40 -21.34 -9.83
C TRP A 124 -36.87 -21.17 -10.16
N THR A 125 -37.23 -21.42 -11.38
CA THR A 125 -38.62 -21.36 -11.85
C THR A 125 -39.24 -22.75 -11.81
N PHE A 126 -40.36 -22.88 -11.09
CA PHE A 126 -41.16 -24.10 -11.06
C PHE A 126 -42.14 -24.11 -12.22
N THR A 127 -42.21 -25.19 -12.93
CA THR A 127 -43.18 -25.30 -14.03
C THR A 127 -44.59 -25.38 -13.46
N ALA A 128 -45.48 -24.48 -13.88
CA ALA A 128 -46.88 -24.50 -13.46
C ALA A 128 -47.53 -25.86 -13.77
N GLY A 129 -48.12 -26.46 -12.71
CA GLY A 129 -48.74 -27.80 -12.77
C GLY A 129 -48.04 -28.90 -11.98
N TYR A 130 -47.01 -28.57 -11.24
CA TYR A 130 -46.29 -29.50 -10.35
C TYR A 130 -47.11 -29.85 -9.10
N THR A 131 -48.21 -30.58 -9.28
CA THR A 131 -49.12 -30.91 -8.16
C THR A 131 -49.07 -32.37 -7.74
N GLY A 132 -48.21 -33.19 -8.30
CA GLY A 132 -48.47 -34.61 -8.18
C GLY A 132 -47.45 -35.51 -7.51
N SER A 133 -46.17 -35.24 -7.52
CA SER A 133 -45.20 -36.25 -7.05
C SER A 133 -43.93 -35.69 -6.42
N TYR A 134 -43.75 -34.40 -6.37
CA TYR A 134 -42.58 -33.80 -5.72
C TYR A 134 -42.94 -33.42 -4.33
N GLN A 135 -42.28 -34.06 -3.45
CA GLN A 135 -42.62 -33.87 -2.06
C GLN A 135 -41.43 -33.31 -1.29
N GLY A 136 -40.43 -32.89 -2.02
CA GLY A 136 -39.29 -32.33 -1.35
C GLY A 136 -38.31 -31.59 -2.25
N MET A 137 -37.46 -30.81 -1.61
CA MET A 137 -36.30 -30.13 -2.15
C MET A 137 -35.12 -30.41 -1.23
N ALA A 138 -33.95 -30.52 -1.78
CA ALA A 138 -32.71 -30.53 -1.02
C ALA A 138 -31.82 -29.36 -1.43
N LEU A 139 -31.27 -28.70 -0.43
CA LEU A 139 -30.23 -27.67 -0.60
C LEU A 139 -28.94 -28.19 0.02
N THR A 140 -27.88 -28.27 -0.77
CA THR A 140 -26.57 -28.73 -0.32
C THR A 140 -25.57 -27.56 -0.38
N ILE A 141 -24.95 -27.25 0.76
CA ILE A 141 -23.88 -26.27 0.89
C ILE A 141 -22.66 -26.98 1.50
N GLY A 142 -21.59 -27.08 0.75
CA GLY A 142 -20.43 -27.87 1.15
C GLY A 142 -20.78 -29.33 1.41
N ASN A 143 -20.58 -29.80 2.63
CA ASN A 143 -20.88 -31.17 3.05
C ASN A 143 -22.25 -31.33 3.74
N ASN A 144 -23.00 -30.27 3.93
CA ASN A 144 -24.29 -30.27 4.64
C ASN A 144 -25.43 -30.21 3.63
N THR A 145 -26.49 -31.02 3.91
CA THR A 145 -27.69 -31.03 3.07
C THR A 145 -28.92 -30.84 3.95
N TRP A 146 -29.75 -29.87 3.60
CA TRP A 146 -31.02 -29.57 4.23
C TRP A 146 -32.15 -30.05 3.33
N TYR A 147 -33.07 -30.81 3.91
CA TYR A 147 -34.19 -31.42 3.19
C TYR A 147 -35.50 -30.69 3.53
N PHE A 148 -36.26 -30.37 2.51
CA PHE A 148 -37.59 -29.78 2.61
C PHE A 148 -38.60 -30.75 2.03
N SER A 149 -39.65 -31.06 2.79
CA SER A 149 -40.71 -31.99 2.37
C SER A 149 -42.04 -31.24 2.28
N GLY A 150 -42.70 -31.34 1.16
CA GLY A 150 -44.04 -30.79 0.97
C GLY A 150 -45.09 -31.61 1.73
N TYR A 151 -46.01 -30.92 2.43
CA TYR A 151 -47.12 -31.55 3.12
C TYR A 151 -48.43 -30.83 2.79
N PRO A 152 -49.44 -31.57 2.30
CA PRO A 152 -50.77 -31.00 2.07
C PRO A 152 -51.51 -30.83 3.40
N GLY A 153 -51.57 -29.61 3.96
CA GLY A 153 -52.24 -29.32 5.23
C GLY A 153 -52.26 -27.85 5.60
N ASN A 154 -52.86 -27.51 6.74
CA ASN A 154 -53.07 -26.11 7.18
C ASN A 154 -51.90 -25.50 7.96
N PHE A 155 -50.74 -26.14 8.07
CA PHE A 155 -49.58 -25.52 8.72
C PHE A 155 -48.61 -24.98 7.71
N THR A 156 -47.96 -23.90 8.05
CA THR A 156 -47.04 -23.17 7.15
C THR A 156 -45.64 -23.75 7.16
N THR A 157 -45.12 -24.17 8.33
CA THR A 157 -43.79 -24.79 8.48
C THR A 157 -43.73 -25.64 9.72
N TYR A 158 -43.04 -26.76 9.66
CA TYR A 158 -42.73 -27.60 10.83
C TYR A 158 -41.28 -28.05 10.77
N TYR A 159 -40.55 -27.79 11.84
CA TYR A 159 -39.16 -28.24 12.00
C TYR A 159 -39.12 -29.49 12.86
N ASN A 160 -38.47 -30.52 12.34
CA ASN A 160 -38.30 -31.76 13.11
C ASN A 160 -36.91 -31.74 13.76
N ASN A 161 -36.86 -31.45 15.07
CA ASN A 161 -35.62 -31.47 15.84
C ASN A 161 -34.99 -32.87 15.82
N GLY A 162 -33.86 -32.99 15.15
CA GLY A 162 -33.06 -34.22 15.05
C GLY A 162 -33.11 -34.95 13.71
N LEU A 163 -33.83 -34.42 12.74
CA LEU A 163 -33.74 -34.81 11.33
C LEU A 163 -33.56 -33.52 10.50
N ASP A 164 -32.73 -33.56 9.48
CA ASP A 164 -32.44 -32.43 8.57
C ASP A 164 -33.62 -32.13 7.61
N TYR A 165 -34.87 -32.19 8.16
CA TYR A 165 -36.09 -32.00 7.39
C TYR A 165 -36.92 -30.83 7.91
N CYS A 166 -37.41 -30.01 6.98
CA CYS A 166 -38.42 -29.00 7.23
C CYS A 166 -39.65 -29.26 6.34
N TYR A 167 -40.84 -29.14 6.92
CA TYR A 167 -42.09 -29.30 6.17
C TYR A 167 -42.64 -27.94 5.73
N PHE A 168 -43.08 -27.85 4.47
CA PHE A 168 -43.73 -26.66 3.93
C PHE A 168 -45.08 -26.99 3.32
N ASN A 169 -46.01 -26.03 3.31
CA ASN A 169 -47.39 -26.27 2.87
C ASN A 169 -47.50 -26.29 1.35
N THR A 170 -48.05 -27.37 0.79
CA THR A 170 -48.28 -27.55 -0.65
C THR A 170 -49.76 -27.50 -1.04
N SER A 171 -50.69 -27.09 -0.13
CA SER A 171 -52.13 -27.22 -0.32
C SER A 171 -52.76 -26.31 -1.37
N SER A 172 -52.09 -25.27 -1.84
CA SER A 172 -52.62 -24.39 -2.89
C SER A 172 -51.52 -23.85 -3.76
N GLY A 173 -51.66 -23.96 -5.06
CA GLY A 173 -50.63 -23.72 -6.03
C GLY A 173 -49.82 -22.41 -5.90
N ALA A 174 -50.45 -21.29 -5.56
CA ALA A 174 -49.77 -19.98 -5.52
C ALA A 174 -49.07 -19.70 -4.17
N THR A 175 -49.30 -20.49 -3.14
CA THR A 175 -48.80 -20.19 -1.78
C THR A 175 -47.74 -21.17 -1.27
N TRP A 176 -47.47 -22.23 -2.00
CA TRP A 176 -46.46 -23.20 -1.55
C TRP A 176 -45.03 -22.67 -1.68
N VAL A 177 -44.74 -21.87 -2.69
CA VAL A 177 -43.42 -21.21 -2.83
C VAL A 177 -43.19 -20.26 -1.67
N ASP A 178 -44.21 -19.47 -1.29
CA ASP A 178 -44.12 -18.57 -0.14
C ASP A 178 -43.89 -19.35 1.17
N SER A 179 -44.54 -20.52 1.33
CA SER A 179 -44.32 -21.40 2.46
C SER A 179 -42.89 -21.95 2.48
N LEU A 180 -42.33 -22.27 1.32
CA LEU A 180 -40.94 -22.71 1.20
C LEU A 180 -39.97 -21.59 1.51
N VAL A 181 -40.22 -20.35 1.04
CA VAL A 181 -39.47 -19.17 1.40
C VAL A 181 -39.44 -18.95 2.92
N ILE A 182 -40.62 -19.04 3.57
CA ILE A 182 -40.73 -18.93 5.02
C ILE A 182 -39.94 -20.06 5.72
N ALA A 183 -40.01 -21.28 5.22
CA ALA A 183 -39.29 -22.42 5.75
C ALA A 183 -37.75 -22.20 5.70
N ILE A 184 -37.23 -21.76 4.59
CA ILE A 184 -35.80 -21.50 4.40
C ILE A 184 -35.32 -20.37 5.30
N ASN A 185 -36.02 -19.23 5.30
CA ASN A 185 -35.60 -18.05 6.06
C ASN A 185 -35.71 -18.21 7.59
N ASN A 186 -36.61 -19.06 8.07
CA ASN A 186 -36.80 -19.30 9.50
C ASN A 186 -36.00 -20.50 10.05
N TRP A 187 -35.35 -21.27 9.21
CA TRP A 187 -34.46 -22.32 9.66
C TRP A 187 -33.10 -21.75 10.06
N SER A 188 -32.87 -21.54 11.35
CA SER A 188 -31.74 -20.82 11.90
C SER A 188 -30.36 -21.32 11.45
N GLU A 189 -30.23 -22.66 11.24
CA GLU A 189 -28.99 -23.27 10.78
C GLU A 189 -28.71 -23.00 9.29
N LEU A 190 -29.74 -22.79 8.48
CA LEU A 190 -29.64 -22.51 7.05
C LEU A 190 -29.62 -21.02 6.76
N ALA A 191 -30.42 -20.25 7.51
CA ALA A 191 -30.53 -18.79 7.31
C ALA A 191 -29.21 -18.02 7.54
N GLN A 192 -28.20 -18.64 8.16
CA GLN A 192 -26.86 -18.06 8.25
C GLN A 192 -26.08 -18.11 6.93
N TYR A 193 -26.47 -18.93 5.98
CA TYR A 193 -25.80 -19.10 4.68
C TYR A 193 -26.55 -18.45 3.53
N VAL A 194 -27.89 -18.59 3.50
CA VAL A 194 -28.71 -18.14 2.39
C VAL A 194 -30.00 -17.50 2.87
N THR A 195 -30.53 -16.63 2.02
CA THR A 195 -31.89 -16.09 2.12
C THR A 195 -32.71 -16.53 0.93
N ALA A 196 -34.01 -16.69 1.11
CA ALA A 196 -34.95 -17.03 0.04
C ALA A 196 -35.92 -15.88 -0.21
N SER A 197 -36.31 -15.69 -1.45
CA SER A 197 -37.37 -14.76 -1.86
C SER A 197 -38.17 -15.35 -3.02
N SER A 198 -39.39 -14.87 -3.21
CA SER A 198 -40.20 -15.16 -4.41
C SER A 198 -40.69 -13.85 -5.00
N ILE A 199 -40.59 -13.70 -6.32
CA ILE A 199 -41.14 -12.55 -7.04
C ILE A 199 -42.45 -12.97 -7.72
N ASN A 200 -42.55 -14.23 -8.13
CA ASN A 200 -43.73 -14.83 -8.75
C ASN A 200 -44.11 -16.10 -8.00
N PRO A 201 -45.38 -16.54 -8.09
CA PRO A 201 -45.84 -17.74 -7.38
C PRO A 201 -45.10 -19.04 -7.77
N ASP A 202 -44.47 -19.03 -8.93
CA ASP A 202 -43.73 -20.15 -9.50
C ASP A 202 -42.22 -19.99 -9.46
N GLU A 203 -41.69 -18.94 -8.78
CA GLU A 203 -40.27 -18.65 -8.79
C GLU A 203 -39.73 -18.53 -7.36
N LEU A 204 -38.69 -19.30 -7.08
CA LEU A 204 -37.86 -19.20 -5.87
C LEU A 204 -36.50 -18.64 -6.25
N THR A 205 -36.09 -17.58 -5.62
CA THR A 205 -34.72 -17.09 -5.71
C THR A 205 -34.02 -17.32 -4.38
N LEU A 206 -32.89 -18.00 -4.41
CA LEU A 206 -31.95 -18.10 -3.30
C LEU A 206 -30.81 -17.13 -3.50
N ALA A 207 -30.39 -16.48 -2.44
CA ALA A 207 -29.25 -15.59 -2.46
C ALA A 207 -28.42 -15.83 -1.20
N GLY A 208 -27.10 -15.90 -1.36
CA GLY A 208 -26.16 -15.83 -0.24
C GLY A 208 -26.03 -14.42 0.28
N TYR A 209 -25.09 -14.23 1.20
CA TYR A 209 -24.75 -12.88 1.68
C TYR A 209 -23.67 -12.24 0.80
N PRO A 210 -23.75 -10.92 0.59
CA PRO A 210 -22.74 -10.22 -0.19
C PRO A 210 -21.33 -10.42 0.36
N GLY A 211 -20.39 -10.81 -0.49
CA GLY A 211 -19.00 -11.06 -0.11
C GLY A 211 -18.73 -12.47 0.44
N ASP A 212 -19.74 -13.27 0.70
CA ASP A 212 -19.56 -14.67 1.11
C ASP A 212 -19.42 -15.57 -0.13
N THR A 213 -18.21 -16.06 -0.35
CA THR A 213 -17.89 -16.99 -1.45
C THR A 213 -17.98 -18.46 -1.02
N SER A 214 -18.24 -18.74 0.25
CA SER A 214 -18.29 -20.13 0.77
C SER A 214 -19.44 -20.94 0.21
N ILE A 215 -20.48 -20.24 -0.26
CA ILE A 215 -21.68 -20.85 -0.86
C ILE A 215 -21.62 -20.92 -2.40
N GLU A 216 -20.52 -20.46 -3.03
CA GLU A 216 -20.34 -20.61 -4.47
C GLU A 216 -20.35 -22.09 -4.86
N GLY A 217 -21.19 -22.46 -5.82
CA GLY A 217 -21.38 -23.85 -6.22
C GLY A 217 -22.35 -24.66 -5.33
N ALA A 218 -22.94 -24.07 -4.30
CA ALA A 218 -24.01 -24.72 -3.53
C ALA A 218 -25.16 -25.12 -4.48
N SER A 219 -25.71 -26.31 -4.33
CA SER A 219 -26.66 -26.88 -5.27
C SER A 219 -28.04 -27.13 -4.67
N ILE A 220 -29.07 -26.90 -5.48
CA ILE A 220 -30.46 -27.18 -5.14
C ILE A 220 -30.97 -28.25 -6.11
N TYR A 221 -31.65 -29.25 -5.59
CA TYR A 221 -32.28 -30.26 -6.43
C TYR A 221 -33.60 -30.74 -5.81
N LEU A 222 -34.50 -31.21 -6.67
CA LEU A 222 -35.74 -31.81 -6.23
C LEU A 222 -35.50 -33.22 -5.69
N THR A 223 -36.24 -33.59 -4.63
CA THR A 223 -36.17 -34.90 -4.02
C THR A 223 -37.54 -35.55 -4.00
N ASN A 224 -37.57 -36.88 -3.91
CA ASN A 224 -38.77 -37.61 -3.57
C ASN A 224 -39.01 -37.61 -2.05
N TYR A 225 -40.09 -38.30 -1.62
CA TYR A 225 -40.49 -38.38 -0.22
C TYR A 225 -39.46 -38.96 0.74
N VAL A 226 -38.46 -39.66 0.26
CA VAL A 226 -37.37 -40.26 1.03
C VAL A 226 -36.03 -39.58 0.82
N GLY A 227 -36.00 -38.38 0.24
CA GLY A 227 -34.78 -37.61 0.06
C GLY A 227 -33.89 -38.07 -1.13
N GLN A 228 -34.40 -38.97 -1.97
CA GLN A 228 -33.65 -39.37 -3.17
C GLN A 228 -33.83 -38.32 -4.27
N GLN A 229 -32.72 -37.93 -4.89
CA GLN A 229 -32.74 -36.99 -6.03
C GLN A 229 -33.65 -37.58 -7.14
N LEU A 230 -34.60 -36.76 -7.56
CA LEU A 230 -35.44 -37.10 -8.71
C LEU A 230 -34.65 -36.80 -9.98
N ASP A 231 -34.54 -37.86 -10.78
CA ASP A 231 -33.87 -37.95 -12.02
C ASP A 231 -33.39 -36.63 -12.66
N GLY A 232 -32.13 -36.50 -12.63
CA GLY A 232 -31.27 -35.88 -13.61
C GLY A 232 -31.17 -34.40 -13.64
N SER A 233 -30.52 -34.12 -14.63
CA SER A 233 -29.94 -32.90 -15.12
C SER A 233 -30.87 -31.68 -15.32
N ASN A 234 -32.19 -31.83 -15.22
CA ASN A 234 -33.15 -30.74 -15.49
C ASN A 234 -33.65 -30.01 -14.24
N PHE A 235 -33.25 -30.42 -13.03
CA PHE A 235 -33.81 -29.91 -11.77
C PHE A 235 -32.74 -29.49 -10.76
N ALA A 236 -31.48 -29.46 -11.14
CA ALA A 236 -30.41 -28.96 -10.29
C ALA A 236 -30.03 -27.54 -10.71
N VAL A 237 -30.02 -26.63 -9.77
CA VAL A 237 -29.55 -25.26 -9.95
C VAL A 237 -28.45 -25.01 -8.93
N SER A 238 -27.38 -24.36 -9.35
CA SER A 238 -26.28 -23.97 -8.47
C SER A 238 -26.29 -22.49 -8.19
N LEU A 239 -25.97 -22.11 -6.97
CA LEU A 239 -25.70 -20.72 -6.61
C LEU A 239 -24.37 -20.31 -7.23
N THR A 240 -24.38 -19.22 -7.97
CA THR A 240 -23.17 -18.71 -8.66
C THR A 240 -23.11 -17.19 -8.62
N GLY A 241 -21.95 -16.63 -8.88
CA GLY A 241 -21.75 -15.20 -9.01
C GLY A 241 -21.32 -14.49 -7.71
N ALA A 242 -20.95 -15.25 -6.68
CA ALA A 242 -20.35 -14.65 -5.48
C ALA A 242 -19.00 -14.05 -5.80
N THR A 243 -18.78 -12.83 -5.32
CA THR A 243 -17.45 -12.20 -5.33
C THR A 243 -17.07 -11.79 -3.91
N PRO A 244 -15.80 -11.90 -3.55
CA PRO A 244 -15.36 -11.53 -2.20
C PRO A 244 -15.44 -10.02 -1.99
N ASN A 245 -15.50 -9.61 -0.75
CA ASN A 245 -15.29 -8.23 -0.36
C ASN A 245 -13.86 -7.80 -0.73
N VAL A 246 -13.72 -6.61 -1.29
CA VAL A 246 -12.41 -6.00 -1.50
C VAL A 246 -12.08 -5.16 -0.26
N PRO A 247 -11.00 -5.45 0.47
CA PRO A 247 -10.65 -4.69 1.66
C PRO A 247 -10.21 -3.26 1.30
N SER A 248 -10.39 -2.34 2.23
CA SER A 248 -9.88 -0.97 2.12
C SER A 248 -8.42 -0.90 2.57
N GLU A 249 -7.71 0.12 2.09
CA GLU A 249 -6.39 0.48 2.60
C GLU A 249 -6.51 1.29 3.90
N ALA A 250 -5.79 0.90 4.93
CA ALA A 250 -5.71 1.64 6.19
C ALA A 250 -4.93 2.96 6.02
N PHE A 251 -3.76 2.87 5.41
CA PHE A 251 -2.88 3.99 5.10
C PHE A 251 -1.91 3.64 3.96
N ILE A 252 -1.25 4.65 3.41
CA ILE A 252 -0.29 4.52 2.31
C ILE A 252 1.06 5.07 2.77
N LEU A 253 2.13 4.30 2.57
CA LEU A 253 3.50 4.73 2.73
C LEU A 253 4.09 5.14 1.37
N GLU A 254 5.09 6.00 1.40
CA GLU A 254 5.82 6.46 0.23
C GLU A 254 7.33 6.45 0.51
N THR A 255 8.13 6.02 -0.47
CA THR A 255 9.59 5.97 -0.32
C THR A 255 10.24 7.35 -0.45
N PHE A 256 11.37 7.59 0.23
CA PHE A 256 12.18 8.79 -0.03
C PHE A 256 12.96 8.69 -1.32
N SER A 257 13.41 7.50 -1.66
CA SER A 257 14.08 7.27 -2.94
C SER A 257 13.08 7.24 -4.07
N GLU A 258 13.45 7.86 -5.19
CA GLU A 258 12.61 7.99 -6.37
C GLU A 258 13.18 7.17 -7.54
N GLY A 259 12.29 6.77 -8.46
CA GLY A 259 12.61 6.01 -9.65
C GLY A 259 12.18 4.54 -9.56
N GLU A 260 12.08 3.91 -10.72
CA GLU A 260 11.59 2.54 -10.90
C GLU A 260 12.41 1.47 -10.15
N ILE A 261 13.65 1.79 -9.75
CA ILE A 261 14.46 0.88 -8.93
C ILE A 261 13.81 0.59 -7.57
N MET A 262 12.96 1.49 -7.10
CA MET A 262 12.20 1.30 -5.86
C MET A 262 11.02 0.33 -6.02
N ASN A 263 10.58 0.08 -7.25
CA ASN A 263 9.48 -0.83 -7.52
C ASN A 263 9.90 -2.27 -7.27
N ASN A 264 9.02 -3.02 -6.60
CA ASN A 264 9.09 -4.45 -6.53
C ASN A 264 7.70 -5.08 -6.71
N THR A 265 7.65 -6.35 -7.01
CA THR A 265 6.42 -7.10 -7.25
C THR A 265 6.19 -8.13 -6.16
N GLY A 266 4.95 -8.58 -6.02
CA GLY A 266 4.51 -9.51 -4.97
C GLY A 266 5.33 -10.81 -4.89
N ALA A 267 5.03 -11.59 -3.87
CA ALA A 267 5.72 -12.84 -3.61
C ALA A 267 5.60 -13.82 -4.78
N GLU A 268 6.72 -14.34 -5.24
CA GLU A 268 6.80 -15.30 -6.34
C GLU A 268 6.86 -16.75 -5.86
N THR A 269 7.40 -16.96 -4.66
CA THR A 269 7.64 -18.29 -4.10
C THR A 269 6.97 -18.46 -2.74
N THR A 270 6.90 -19.70 -2.25
CA THR A 270 6.42 -20.04 -0.91
C THR A 270 7.20 -19.35 0.21
N ASN A 271 8.46 -18.96 -0.03
CA ASN A 271 9.27 -18.21 0.92
C ASN A 271 9.07 -16.70 0.84
N ASN A 272 8.07 -16.25 0.11
CA ASN A 272 7.74 -14.83 -0.06
C ASN A 272 8.89 -13.98 -0.64
N VAL A 273 9.64 -14.54 -1.60
CA VAL A 273 10.68 -13.83 -2.35
C VAL A 273 10.02 -12.95 -3.42
N LEU A 274 10.37 -11.68 -3.46
CA LEU A 274 9.84 -10.74 -4.45
C LEU A 274 10.51 -10.93 -5.82
N VAL A 275 9.74 -10.88 -6.90
CA VAL A 275 10.23 -11.04 -8.28
C VAL A 275 11.29 -9.99 -8.62
N SER A 276 11.03 -8.73 -8.28
CA SER A 276 11.94 -7.61 -8.54
C SER A 276 12.64 -7.13 -7.26
N GLY A 277 12.72 -8.00 -6.24
CA GLY A 277 13.39 -7.69 -4.98
C GLY A 277 14.89 -7.49 -5.17
N SER A 278 15.43 -6.41 -4.61
CA SER A 278 16.85 -6.08 -4.68
C SER A 278 17.36 -5.47 -3.37
N ALA A 279 18.68 -5.33 -3.27
CA ALA A 279 19.29 -4.62 -2.15
C ALA A 279 19.01 -3.10 -2.18
N ASP A 280 18.54 -2.57 -3.30
CA ASP A 280 18.27 -1.15 -3.49
C ASP A 280 16.84 -0.75 -3.22
N ASN A 281 15.88 -1.68 -3.26
CA ASN A 281 14.50 -1.41 -2.93
C ASN A 281 14.09 -1.98 -1.56
N VAL A 282 12.89 -1.61 -1.11
CA VAL A 282 12.37 -1.97 0.21
C VAL A 282 10.99 -2.60 0.10
N ARG A 283 10.59 -3.33 1.14
CA ARG A 283 9.25 -3.87 1.32
C ARG A 283 8.74 -3.54 2.73
N TRP A 284 7.43 -3.58 2.91
CA TRP A 284 6.80 -3.35 4.21
C TRP A 284 6.26 -4.65 4.81
N GLN A 285 6.12 -4.66 6.14
CA GLN A 285 5.43 -5.73 6.86
C GLN A 285 4.72 -5.16 8.08
N ILE A 286 3.43 -5.50 8.25
CA ILE A 286 2.63 -5.22 9.44
C ILE A 286 2.60 -6.48 10.30
N LEU A 287 2.86 -6.31 11.58
CA LEU A 287 2.85 -7.36 12.61
C LEU A 287 2.11 -6.88 13.86
N ASN A 288 1.76 -7.84 14.71
CA ASN A 288 1.19 -7.59 16.04
C ASN A 288 0.00 -6.63 16.04
N ALA A 289 -0.78 -6.62 14.96
CA ALA A 289 -2.00 -5.83 14.91
C ALA A 289 -2.97 -6.28 16.00
N ASN A 290 -3.32 -5.34 16.89
CA ASN A 290 -4.12 -5.61 18.06
C ASN A 290 -5.35 -4.69 18.11
N THR A 291 -6.49 -5.26 17.75
CA THR A 291 -7.78 -4.57 17.75
C THR A 291 -8.31 -4.23 19.15
N SER A 292 -7.80 -4.86 20.21
CA SER A 292 -8.21 -4.49 21.57
C SER A 292 -7.57 -3.20 22.07
N SER A 293 -6.37 -2.85 21.57
CA SER A 293 -5.61 -1.67 21.96
C SER A 293 -5.43 -0.62 20.85
N GLY A 294 -5.76 -0.97 19.61
CA GLY A 294 -5.64 -0.07 18.46
C GLY A 294 -4.19 0.18 17.99
N ILE A 295 -3.29 -0.77 18.26
CA ILE A 295 -1.86 -0.65 17.93
C ILE A 295 -1.41 -1.76 16.99
N PHE A 296 -0.30 -1.50 16.30
CA PHE A 296 0.37 -2.45 15.41
C PHE A 296 1.86 -2.12 15.28
N ASP A 297 2.63 -3.05 14.72
CA ASP A 297 4.04 -2.86 14.42
C ASP A 297 4.25 -2.78 12.90
N LEU A 298 5.20 -1.95 12.47
CA LEU A 298 5.63 -1.81 11.08
C LEU A 298 7.12 -2.12 10.97
N LEU A 299 7.45 -3.02 10.07
CA LEU A 299 8.83 -3.27 9.66
C LEU A 299 9.04 -2.74 8.24
N ILE A 300 10.16 -2.06 8.03
CA ILE A 300 10.71 -1.81 6.70
C ILE A 300 11.84 -2.82 6.49
N ARG A 301 11.70 -3.63 5.46
CA ARG A 301 12.59 -4.74 5.15
C ARG A 301 13.27 -4.51 3.80
N ARG A 302 14.44 -5.11 3.59
CA ARG A 302 15.12 -5.04 2.30
C ARG A 302 14.37 -5.89 1.26
N GLY A 303 14.27 -5.40 0.01
CA GLY A 303 13.44 -6.02 -1.01
C GLY A 303 13.87 -7.42 -1.45
N ASP A 304 15.17 -7.75 -1.33
CA ASP A 304 15.74 -9.06 -1.71
C ASP A 304 15.71 -10.09 -0.58
N ASP A 305 15.06 -9.80 0.53
CA ASP A 305 14.90 -10.75 1.63
C ASP A 305 13.79 -11.78 1.38
N ASN A 306 13.66 -12.72 2.30
CA ASN A 306 12.59 -13.71 2.30
C ASN A 306 12.06 -13.94 3.73
N ILE A 307 10.96 -14.71 3.86
CA ILE A 307 10.32 -14.94 5.15
C ILE A 307 11.19 -15.77 6.12
N LEU A 308 12.09 -16.58 5.61
CA LEU A 308 12.98 -17.42 6.45
C LEU A 308 14.22 -16.65 6.92
N GLN A 309 14.62 -15.61 6.17
CA GLN A 309 15.76 -14.75 6.47
C GLN A 309 15.37 -13.29 6.22
N PRO A 310 14.53 -12.71 7.08
CA PRO A 310 14.12 -11.31 6.94
C PRO A 310 15.31 -10.38 7.22
N ILE A 311 15.52 -9.41 6.33
CA ILE A 311 16.53 -8.37 6.51
C ILE A 311 15.80 -7.09 6.89
N VAL A 312 15.65 -6.89 8.20
CA VAL A 312 14.95 -5.72 8.75
C VAL A 312 15.86 -4.51 8.72
N LEU A 313 15.39 -3.44 8.07
CA LEU A 313 16.08 -2.16 8.01
C LEU A 313 15.61 -1.22 9.11
N GLU A 314 14.31 -1.19 9.39
CA GLU A 314 13.69 -0.42 10.47
C GLU A 314 12.56 -1.19 11.13
N THR A 315 12.40 -0.97 12.43
CA THR A 315 11.31 -1.51 13.24
C THR A 315 10.61 -0.38 13.97
N TRP A 316 9.31 -0.26 13.77
CA TRP A 316 8.45 0.72 14.43
C TRP A 316 7.37 -0.03 15.21
N THR A 317 7.41 0.08 16.53
CA THR A 317 6.52 -0.69 17.42
C THR A 317 5.43 0.17 18.02
N ASN A 318 4.29 -0.46 18.34
CA ASN A 318 3.14 0.17 18.99
C ASN A 318 2.62 1.40 18.24
N LEU A 319 2.66 1.39 16.91
CA LEU A 319 2.08 2.46 16.10
C LEU A 319 0.55 2.49 16.27
N SER A 320 -0.04 3.66 16.12
CA SER A 320 -1.48 3.89 16.22
C SER A 320 -1.99 4.76 15.08
N LEU A 321 -3.26 4.57 14.71
CA LEU A 321 -3.99 5.46 13.81
C LEU A 321 -4.76 6.57 14.59
N ASP A 322 -4.56 6.68 15.90
CA ASP A 322 -5.12 7.74 16.74
C ASP A 322 -4.28 9.02 16.65
N PRO A 323 -4.81 10.11 16.05
CA PRO A 323 -4.09 11.39 15.93
C PRO A 323 -3.72 12.02 17.29
N ASN A 324 -4.44 11.65 18.36
CA ASN A 324 -4.21 12.15 19.71
C ASN A 324 -3.12 11.35 20.46
N SER A 325 -2.76 10.17 19.94
CA SER A 325 -1.72 9.33 20.52
C SER A 325 -0.31 9.89 20.27
N SER A 326 0.59 9.70 21.25
CA SER A 326 2.03 9.94 21.06
C SER A 326 2.62 9.02 19.98
N ASN A 327 2.01 7.85 19.78
CA ASN A 327 2.43 6.81 18.86
C ASN A 327 1.69 6.89 17.50
N TYR A 328 1.04 8.03 17.21
CA TYR A 328 0.41 8.26 15.91
C TYR A 328 1.43 8.07 14.78
N ILE A 329 1.09 7.25 13.79
CA ILE A 329 2.02 6.80 12.76
C ILE A 329 2.71 7.98 12.03
N SER A 330 1.97 9.03 11.64
CA SER A 330 2.57 10.21 11.00
C SER A 330 3.53 10.95 11.94
N ARG A 331 3.25 10.99 13.24
CA ARG A 331 4.13 11.62 14.24
C ARG A 331 5.40 10.82 14.47
N VAL A 332 5.31 9.50 14.38
CA VAL A 332 6.43 8.59 14.66
C VAL A 332 7.33 8.40 13.45
N LEU A 333 6.76 8.16 12.26
CA LEU A 333 7.54 7.97 11.03
C LEU A 333 7.89 9.30 10.35
N GLY A 334 6.95 10.23 10.35
CA GLY A 334 6.97 11.47 9.56
C GLY A 334 6.03 11.42 8.36
N ASP A 335 5.60 12.60 7.93
CA ASP A 335 4.74 12.80 6.75
C ASP A 335 5.22 13.99 5.89
N MET A 336 6.44 14.48 6.17
CA MET A 336 6.97 15.66 5.50
C MET A 336 7.49 15.32 4.10
N VAL A 337 6.99 16.04 3.11
CA VAL A 337 7.44 15.98 1.71
C VAL A 337 8.39 17.14 1.47
N GLU A 338 9.58 16.82 0.97
CA GLU A 338 10.57 17.78 0.51
C GLU A 338 10.49 17.85 -1.02
N ALA A 339 10.47 19.06 -1.57
CA ALA A 339 10.46 19.27 -3.01
C ALA A 339 11.29 20.52 -3.39
N TYR A 340 12.04 20.41 -4.47
CA TYR A 340 12.72 21.57 -5.03
C TYR A 340 11.71 22.47 -5.75
N ASP A 341 11.75 23.76 -5.45
CA ASP A 341 10.96 24.81 -6.11
C ASP A 341 11.88 25.61 -7.04
N PRO A 342 11.80 25.37 -8.36
CA PRO A 342 12.65 26.07 -9.32
C PRO A 342 12.33 27.58 -9.47
N ALA A 343 11.11 27.99 -9.11
CA ALA A 343 10.71 29.38 -9.22
C ALA A 343 11.39 30.28 -8.18
N ASN A 344 11.57 29.72 -6.96
CA ASN A 344 12.20 30.45 -5.85
C ASN A 344 13.61 29.92 -5.52
N ASN A 345 14.10 28.94 -6.27
CA ASN A 345 15.39 28.28 -6.08
C ASN A 345 15.63 27.84 -4.62
N GLN A 346 14.67 27.11 -4.07
CA GLN A 346 14.70 26.64 -2.68
C GLN A 346 14.07 25.26 -2.55
N VAL A 347 14.38 24.56 -1.45
CA VAL A 347 13.66 23.34 -1.08
C VAL A 347 12.48 23.71 -0.19
N THR A 348 11.29 23.31 -0.59
CA THR A 348 10.04 23.51 0.14
C THR A 348 9.65 22.27 0.93
N PHE A 349 8.85 22.45 1.98
CA PHE A 349 8.40 21.43 2.89
C PHE A 349 6.89 21.49 3.02
N THR A 350 6.24 20.35 2.85
CA THR A 350 4.82 20.18 3.13
C THR A 350 4.64 18.95 4.02
N GLY A 351 3.69 19.02 4.96
CA GLY A 351 3.47 17.99 5.97
C GLY A 351 3.44 18.57 7.37
N THR A 352 3.13 17.73 8.35
CA THR A 352 2.96 18.16 9.74
C THR A 352 4.10 17.68 10.63
N PHE A 353 4.62 16.49 10.37
CA PHE A 353 5.60 15.83 11.23
C PHE A 353 6.89 15.57 10.49
N PRO A 354 8.06 15.95 11.07
CA PRO A 354 9.35 15.72 10.46
C PRO A 354 9.61 14.22 10.28
N ASN A 355 10.26 13.87 9.18
CA ASN A 355 10.61 12.49 8.86
C ASN A 355 11.66 11.96 9.83
N ARG A 356 11.40 10.78 10.38
CA ARG A 356 12.31 10.04 11.27
C ARG A 356 12.77 8.72 10.69
N SER A 357 11.97 8.14 9.78
CA SER A 357 12.42 7.01 8.98
C SER A 357 13.52 7.44 8.00
N ASN A 358 14.39 6.52 7.61
CA ASN A 358 15.39 6.74 6.56
C ASN A 358 14.91 6.28 5.18
N TYR A 359 13.77 5.59 5.10
CA TYR A 359 13.32 4.92 3.88
C TYR A 359 11.95 5.36 3.40
N VAL A 360 11.04 5.66 4.33
CA VAL A 360 9.62 5.91 4.00
C VAL A 360 9.03 7.05 4.82
N ARG A 361 7.96 7.63 4.30
CA ARG A 361 7.07 8.54 5.02
C ARG A 361 5.63 8.09 4.88
N VAL A 362 4.76 8.57 5.75
CA VAL A 362 3.32 8.40 5.61
C VAL A 362 2.81 9.36 4.55
N LYS A 363 2.27 8.81 3.45
CA LYS A 363 1.68 9.61 2.38
C LYS A 363 0.25 10.00 2.69
N GLN A 364 -0.54 9.05 3.18
CA GLN A 364 -1.96 9.21 3.43
C GLN A 364 -2.43 8.24 4.50
N ILE A 365 -3.35 8.69 5.34
CA ILE A 365 -4.12 7.85 6.26
C ILE A 365 -5.58 7.91 5.84
N ASN A 366 -6.17 6.77 5.51
CA ASN A 366 -7.54 6.68 5.04
C ASN A 366 -8.53 6.58 6.19
N TYR A 367 -8.13 5.99 7.30
CA TYR A 367 -8.97 5.77 8.47
C TYR A 367 -8.21 6.16 9.74
N THR A 368 -8.75 7.10 10.50
CA THR A 368 -8.22 7.49 11.81
C THR A 368 -9.08 6.94 12.93
N THR A 369 -8.49 6.75 14.11
CA THR A 369 -9.15 6.16 15.29
C THR A 369 -9.04 7.09 16.50
N PRO A 370 -9.58 8.32 16.46
CA PRO A 370 -9.40 9.30 17.51
C PRO A 370 -9.87 8.79 18.86
N ASN A 371 -9.00 8.85 19.89
CA ASN A 371 -9.28 8.32 21.22
C ASN A 371 -9.77 6.86 21.14
N TYR A 372 -8.97 5.99 20.59
CA TYR A 372 -9.32 4.57 20.35
C TYR A 372 -9.98 3.92 21.56
N LEU A 373 -9.40 4.09 22.74
CA LEU A 373 -9.99 3.68 24.01
C LEU A 373 -10.58 4.90 24.74
N ASN A 374 -11.75 4.74 25.30
CA ASN A 374 -12.35 5.75 26.20
C ASN A 374 -11.70 5.69 27.59
N SER A 375 -12.11 6.57 28.48
CA SER A 375 -11.60 6.67 29.87
C SER A 375 -11.77 5.38 30.70
N ASN A 376 -12.68 4.50 30.29
CA ASN A 376 -12.96 3.22 30.95
C ASN A 376 -12.13 2.07 30.35
N GLY A 377 -11.27 2.34 29.35
CA GLY A 377 -10.47 1.33 28.67
C GLY A 377 -11.26 0.48 27.67
N THR A 378 -12.46 0.91 27.28
CA THR A 378 -13.25 0.25 26.23
C THR A 378 -13.12 1.00 24.92
N ILE A 379 -13.29 0.30 23.80
CA ILE A 379 -13.21 0.88 22.46
C ILE A 379 -14.30 1.96 22.32
N SER A 380 -13.91 3.16 21.92
CA SER A 380 -14.80 4.32 21.87
C SER A 380 -15.81 4.25 20.71
N ASN A 381 -15.46 3.58 19.61
CA ASN A 381 -16.32 3.35 18.45
C ASN A 381 -16.08 1.94 17.91
N ALA A 382 -17.13 1.14 17.77
CA ALA A 382 -17.04 -0.25 17.33
C ALA A 382 -16.35 -0.40 15.96
N ASN A 383 -16.53 0.56 15.04
CA ASN A 383 -15.89 0.51 13.72
C ASN A 383 -14.36 0.66 13.76
N TYR A 384 -13.80 1.15 14.85
CA TYR A 384 -12.34 1.34 14.94
C TYR A 384 -11.56 0.03 14.90
N THR A 385 -12.17 -1.07 15.33
CA THR A 385 -11.56 -2.41 15.21
C THR A 385 -11.25 -2.77 13.77
N ASP A 386 -12.13 -2.39 12.84
CA ASP A 386 -12.00 -2.68 11.42
C ASP A 386 -11.02 -1.73 10.72
N TYR A 387 -10.72 -0.57 11.31
CA TYR A 387 -9.77 0.41 10.76
C TYR A 387 -8.30 0.02 10.98
N ILE A 388 -8.03 -0.84 11.96
CA ILE A 388 -6.68 -1.31 12.26
C ILE A 388 -6.15 -2.15 11.10
N PRO A 389 -4.90 -1.93 10.64
CA PRO A 389 -4.34 -2.72 9.55
C PRO A 389 -4.21 -4.20 9.94
N VAL A 390 -4.39 -5.08 8.98
CA VAL A 390 -4.20 -6.52 9.19
C VAL A 390 -2.73 -6.91 9.09
N ASN A 391 -2.34 -7.99 9.78
CA ASN A 391 -0.98 -8.54 9.66
C ASN A 391 -0.74 -9.03 8.24
N ALA A 392 0.19 -8.40 7.55
CA ALA A 392 0.53 -8.70 6.16
C ALA A 392 1.92 -8.19 5.82
N SER A 393 2.44 -8.59 4.67
CA SER A 393 3.62 -7.98 4.06
C SER A 393 3.34 -7.67 2.59
N GLY A 394 4.03 -6.66 2.06
CA GLY A 394 3.78 -6.23 0.70
C GLY A 394 4.96 -5.48 0.08
N THR A 395 4.69 -4.95 -1.08
CA THR A 395 5.64 -4.34 -2.01
C THR A 395 5.52 -2.82 -2.00
N PHE A 396 6.49 -2.16 -2.64
CA PHE A 396 6.38 -0.78 -3.10
C PHE A 396 6.38 -0.77 -4.63
N GLY A 397 5.63 0.15 -5.22
CA GLY A 397 5.49 0.23 -6.67
C GLY A 397 5.02 1.60 -7.16
N ALA A 398 4.69 1.66 -8.45
CA ALA A 398 4.18 2.86 -9.12
C ALA A 398 5.15 4.06 -9.17
N ALA A 399 6.43 3.87 -8.85
CA ALA A 399 7.44 4.89 -9.08
C ALA A 399 7.73 5.00 -10.57
N LEU A 400 8.01 6.22 -11.01
CA LEU A 400 8.43 6.54 -12.38
C LEU A 400 9.89 7.00 -12.38
N GLY A 401 10.51 6.88 -13.54
CA GLY A 401 11.87 7.32 -13.78
C GLY A 401 12.88 6.18 -13.79
N THR A 402 13.49 5.97 -14.96
CA THR A 402 14.47 4.90 -15.20
C THR A 402 15.85 5.49 -15.33
N VAL A 403 16.80 5.01 -14.53
CA VAL A 403 18.20 5.37 -14.71
C VAL A 403 18.73 4.81 -16.04
N ALA A 404 19.65 5.52 -16.67
CA ALA A 404 20.20 5.12 -17.96
C ALA A 404 20.80 3.72 -17.93
N GLY A 405 20.48 2.93 -18.94
CA GLY A 405 21.10 1.63 -19.15
C GLY A 405 22.59 1.73 -19.48
N GLY A 406 23.32 0.63 -19.29
CA GLY A 406 24.77 0.58 -19.40
C GLY A 406 25.36 1.01 -20.74
N ALA A 407 24.58 1.01 -21.84
CA ALA A 407 25.03 1.50 -23.14
C ALA A 407 25.33 3.00 -23.17
N ASN A 408 24.63 3.79 -22.33
CA ASN A 408 24.78 5.24 -22.22
C ASN A 408 25.62 5.64 -21.00
N PHE A 409 26.29 4.74 -20.37
CA PHE A 409 27.04 5.01 -19.15
C PHE A 409 28.41 5.60 -19.45
N TYR A 410 29.47 4.79 -19.49
CA TYR A 410 30.81 5.30 -19.67
C TYR A 410 31.19 5.56 -21.14
N ASN A 411 30.69 4.72 -22.06
CA ASN A 411 31.10 4.75 -23.46
C ASN A 411 30.42 5.85 -24.27
N ALA A 412 29.41 6.50 -23.74
CA ALA A 412 28.64 7.54 -24.42
C ALA A 412 28.79 8.92 -23.76
N ILE A 413 29.83 9.14 -22.95
CA ILE A 413 30.10 10.48 -22.37
C ILE A 413 30.52 11.41 -23.48
N ASN A 414 29.76 12.50 -23.66
CA ASN A 414 29.96 13.55 -24.66
C ASN A 414 29.12 14.76 -24.22
N SER A 415 29.12 15.85 -25.04
CA SER A 415 28.40 17.10 -24.73
C SER A 415 26.88 16.98 -24.52
N SER A 416 26.27 15.83 -24.84
CA SER A 416 24.85 15.59 -24.69
C SER A 416 24.51 14.50 -23.62
N ASN A 417 25.52 13.83 -23.12
CA ASN A 417 25.32 12.75 -22.14
C ASN A 417 26.53 12.54 -21.24
N THR A 418 26.30 12.52 -19.92
CA THR A 418 27.26 12.04 -18.92
C THR A 418 26.59 11.08 -17.96
N GLN A 419 26.95 9.80 -18.06
CA GLN A 419 26.41 8.74 -17.19
C GLN A 419 24.86 8.66 -17.21
N GLY A 420 24.23 9.04 -18.33
CA GLY A 420 22.79 8.97 -18.52
C GLY A 420 22.03 10.25 -18.16
N VAL A 421 22.70 11.33 -17.83
CA VAL A 421 22.10 12.65 -17.61
C VAL A 421 22.72 13.68 -18.58
N GLN A 422 22.03 14.79 -18.75
CA GLN A 422 22.49 15.92 -19.59
C GLN A 422 23.09 17.02 -18.71
N GLY A 423 23.91 17.89 -19.31
CA GLY A 423 24.46 19.04 -18.59
C GLY A 423 23.39 19.95 -17.99
N SER A 424 22.29 20.16 -18.70
CA SER A 424 21.15 20.96 -18.24
C SER A 424 20.50 20.42 -16.95
N ASP A 425 20.57 19.12 -16.70
CA ASP A 425 19.97 18.50 -15.52
C ASP A 425 20.70 18.91 -14.22
N TYR A 426 21.92 19.40 -14.32
CA TYR A 426 22.70 19.88 -13.17
C TYR A 426 22.33 21.33 -12.78
N ASN A 427 21.70 22.11 -13.66
CA ASN A 427 21.51 23.54 -13.46
C ASN A 427 20.74 23.88 -12.17
N ASN A 428 19.70 23.13 -11.87
CA ASN A 428 18.90 23.34 -10.65
C ASN A 428 19.75 23.21 -9.39
N MET A 429 20.58 22.19 -9.31
CA MET A 429 21.40 21.94 -8.12
C MET A 429 22.62 22.89 -8.07
N ILE A 430 23.19 23.28 -9.22
CA ILE A 430 24.21 24.31 -9.30
C ILE A 430 23.67 25.63 -8.74
N ASN A 431 22.47 26.04 -9.14
CA ASN A 431 21.84 27.27 -8.68
C ASN A 431 21.46 27.17 -7.20
N LEU A 432 20.86 26.05 -6.75
CA LEU A 432 20.48 25.86 -5.36
C LEU A 432 21.68 25.94 -4.41
N LEU A 433 22.77 25.25 -4.75
CA LEU A 433 23.99 25.25 -3.94
C LEU A 433 24.84 26.55 -4.06
N ALA A 434 24.47 27.49 -4.93
CA ALA A 434 25.04 28.83 -4.94
C ALA A 434 24.69 29.65 -3.68
N ASN A 435 23.57 29.30 -2.99
CA ASN A 435 23.15 29.97 -1.78
C ASN A 435 24.02 29.55 -0.58
N GLN A 436 24.95 30.43 -0.18
CA GLN A 436 25.86 30.20 0.95
C GLN A 436 25.19 30.32 2.31
N ASP A 437 24.01 30.92 2.40
CA ASP A 437 23.31 31.09 3.66
C ASP A 437 22.66 29.77 4.08
N ASP A 438 22.15 28.98 3.12
CA ASP A 438 21.51 27.70 3.36
C ASP A 438 22.49 26.52 3.34
N TYR A 439 23.52 26.57 2.49
CA TYR A 439 24.47 25.48 2.26
C TYR A 439 25.90 25.92 2.44
N LYS A 440 26.59 25.45 3.47
CA LYS A 440 28.01 25.74 3.74
C LYS A 440 28.85 24.49 3.53
N PHE A 441 29.80 24.56 2.61
CA PHE A 441 30.72 23.46 2.31
C PHE A 441 32.08 24.04 1.83
N ASN A 442 33.14 23.30 2.08
CA ASN A 442 34.51 23.73 1.72
C ASN A 442 34.93 23.26 0.33
N MET A 443 34.25 22.26 -0.22
CA MET A 443 34.60 21.65 -1.50
C MET A 443 33.33 21.31 -2.28
N LEU A 444 33.33 21.58 -3.58
CA LEU A 444 32.27 21.16 -4.50
C LEU A 444 32.85 20.25 -5.58
N LEU A 445 32.17 19.11 -5.82
CA LEU A 445 32.52 18.13 -6.83
C LEU A 445 31.34 17.89 -7.77
N THR A 446 31.65 17.79 -9.08
CA THR A 446 30.65 17.39 -10.09
C THR A 446 31.23 16.29 -10.98
N PRO A 447 31.33 15.07 -10.47
CA PRO A 447 31.96 13.96 -11.18
C PRO A 447 31.25 13.63 -12.50
N GLY A 448 32.00 13.70 -13.60
CA GLY A 448 31.49 13.46 -14.94
C GLY A 448 31.13 14.72 -15.73
N LEU A 449 31.17 15.89 -15.12
CA LEU A 449 31.18 17.15 -15.84
C LEU A 449 32.65 17.60 -16.04
N TYR A 450 33.06 17.84 -17.27
CA TYR A 450 34.36 18.40 -17.59
C TYR A 450 34.23 19.56 -18.59
N ASP A 451 35.15 20.47 -18.57
CA ASP A 451 35.05 21.76 -19.27
C ASP A 451 34.89 21.60 -20.79
N GLY A 452 35.52 20.58 -21.40
CA GLY A 452 35.49 20.41 -22.85
C GLY A 452 34.10 20.21 -23.44
N ASP A 453 33.21 19.54 -22.73
CA ASP A 453 31.84 19.23 -23.19
C ASP A 453 30.77 20.04 -22.44
N TYR A 454 31.04 20.48 -21.21
CA TYR A 454 30.07 21.11 -20.31
C TYR A 454 30.48 22.51 -19.85
N THR A 455 31.12 23.27 -20.75
CA THR A 455 31.68 24.61 -20.49
C THR A 455 30.69 25.56 -19.81
N GLN A 456 29.40 25.51 -20.17
CA GLN A 456 28.38 26.35 -19.55
C GLN A 456 28.19 26.04 -18.06
N GLN A 457 28.04 24.77 -17.70
CA GLN A 457 27.84 24.32 -16.31
C GLN A 457 29.12 24.59 -15.50
N VAL A 458 30.28 24.23 -16.03
CA VAL A 458 31.55 24.43 -15.37
C VAL A 458 31.80 25.93 -15.11
N SER A 459 31.55 26.79 -16.10
CA SER A 459 31.66 28.26 -15.93
C SER A 459 30.70 28.79 -14.88
N SER A 460 29.44 28.29 -14.83
CA SER A 460 28.48 28.67 -13.80
C SER A 460 28.96 28.28 -12.41
N ILE A 461 29.52 27.09 -12.25
CA ILE A 461 30.07 26.63 -10.96
C ILE A 461 31.28 27.47 -10.54
N ILE A 462 32.19 27.79 -11.47
CA ILE A 462 33.34 28.64 -11.20
C ILE A 462 32.89 30.03 -10.75
N ASN A 463 31.93 30.64 -11.42
CA ASN A 463 31.38 31.94 -11.04
C ASN A 463 30.74 31.87 -9.65
N ASN A 464 29.89 30.84 -9.38
CA ASN A 464 29.27 30.66 -8.08
C ASN A 464 30.33 30.46 -6.97
N THR A 465 31.41 29.73 -7.25
CA THR A 465 32.50 29.51 -6.30
C THR A 465 33.26 30.83 -6.01
N GLN A 466 33.47 31.65 -7.03
CA GLN A 466 34.10 32.98 -6.88
C GLN A 466 33.21 33.94 -6.06
N ASP A 467 31.91 33.97 -6.38
CA ASP A 467 30.96 34.84 -5.69
C ASP A 467 30.76 34.42 -4.20
N ARG A 468 30.75 33.13 -3.94
CA ARG A 468 30.67 32.58 -2.57
C ARG A 468 31.94 32.84 -1.76
N GLY A 469 33.10 32.55 -2.31
CA GLY A 469 34.41 32.73 -1.65
C GLY A 469 34.68 31.80 -0.46
N ASP A 470 33.80 30.83 -0.16
CA ASP A 470 33.87 29.92 1.00
C ASP A 470 34.18 28.46 0.63
N ASN A 471 34.34 28.15 -0.65
CA ASN A 471 34.60 26.81 -1.13
C ASN A 471 35.60 26.73 -2.27
N ILE A 472 36.05 25.54 -2.60
CA ILE A 472 36.89 25.20 -3.74
C ILE A 472 36.12 24.26 -4.65
N TYR A 473 36.08 24.58 -5.94
CA TYR A 473 35.58 23.67 -6.96
C TYR A 473 36.67 22.71 -7.42
N VAL A 474 36.43 21.42 -7.40
CA VAL A 474 37.31 20.36 -7.90
C VAL A 474 36.72 19.81 -9.19
N LEU A 475 37.41 20.07 -10.29
CA LEU A 475 37.03 19.67 -11.63
C LEU A 475 37.62 18.31 -11.97
#